data_4b6c8dee7a93ecce77839c642511759b
#
_entry.id   4b6c8dee7a93ecce77839c642511759b
#
_cell.length_a   1.000
_cell.length_b   1.000
_cell.length_c   1.000
_cell.angle_alpha   90.00
_cell.angle_beta   90.00
_cell.angle_gamma   90.00
#
_symmetry.space_group_name_H-M   'P 1'
#
loop_
_entity.id
_entity.type
_entity.pdbx_description
1 polymer ?
#
loop_
_entity_poly.entity_id
_entity_poly.type
_entity_poly.pdbx_seq_one_letter_code
_entity_poly.pdbx_strand_id
1 'polypeptide(L)'
;EEIGGLALKTDVSVEADIVRLVNEAEKQFGPIDVFCSNAGVADQDEPDGTAASCSNENWLKAWQINVMAHVYAARAVLPGMIARKQGYLLNTVSAAGLLNQIGAASYSTTKHAAIGFAEALAITHGDDGIKVSVVCPQAVATQMLPDFDDGGPQGLDGILAPEDVADSIVAGLAEESFLILPHERVSLYMQRKASDYDRWLNGMRRLRSSFISTPPGK
;
A
#
# COMPACT_ATOMS: atom_id res chain seq x y z
N GLU A 1 -16.73 1.74 20.94
CA GLU A 1 -17.60 0.54 20.86
C GLU A 1 -16.73 -0.68 20.63
N GLU A 2 -16.91 -1.74 21.41
CA GLU A 2 -16.26 -3.03 21.17
C GLU A 2 -16.89 -3.65 19.91
N ILE A 3 -16.09 -3.91 18.89
CA ILE A 3 -16.54 -4.52 17.62
C ILE A 3 -16.67 -6.05 17.72
N GLY A 4 -16.48 -6.65 18.90
CA GLY A 4 -16.56 -8.10 19.10
C GLY A 4 -15.50 -8.92 18.35
N GLY A 5 -14.36 -8.32 18.04
CA GLY A 5 -13.29 -8.92 17.27
C GLY A 5 -12.30 -9.73 18.11
N LEU A 6 -11.48 -10.55 17.44
CA LEU A 6 -10.33 -11.25 18.00
C LEU A 6 -9.06 -10.42 17.77
N ALA A 7 -8.34 -10.08 18.82
CA ALA A 7 -7.04 -9.41 18.74
C ALA A 7 -5.90 -10.41 18.93
N LEU A 8 -5.02 -10.55 17.93
CA LEU A 8 -3.86 -11.43 17.97
C LEU A 8 -2.59 -10.63 17.65
N LYS A 9 -1.59 -10.74 18.51
CA LYS A 9 -0.26 -10.18 18.23
C LYS A 9 0.34 -10.96 17.04
N THR A 10 0.61 -10.25 15.95
CA THR A 10 1.07 -10.85 14.69
C THR A 10 2.20 -10.00 14.12
N ASP A 11 3.34 -10.61 13.83
CA ASP A 11 4.40 -10.01 13.03
C ASP A 11 4.16 -10.41 11.57
N VAL A 12 3.73 -9.45 10.75
CA VAL A 12 3.39 -9.71 9.34
C VAL A 12 4.59 -10.08 8.47
N SER A 13 5.82 -9.81 8.93
CA SER A 13 7.06 -10.24 8.26
C SER A 13 7.35 -11.74 8.45
N VAL A 14 6.60 -12.41 9.33
CA VAL A 14 6.79 -13.84 9.68
C VAL A 14 5.59 -14.64 9.15
N GLU A 15 5.83 -15.49 8.14
CA GLU A 15 4.75 -16.27 7.49
C GLU A 15 3.97 -17.13 8.50
N ALA A 16 4.65 -17.77 9.46
CA ALA A 16 4.01 -18.59 10.48
C ALA A 16 3.00 -17.80 11.36
N ASP A 17 3.27 -16.52 11.60
CA ASP A 17 2.37 -15.65 12.35
C ASP A 17 1.09 -15.34 11.56
N ILE A 18 1.21 -15.11 10.25
CA ILE A 18 0.04 -14.93 9.36
C ILE A 18 -0.79 -16.21 9.29
N VAL A 19 -0.14 -17.37 9.14
CA VAL A 19 -0.84 -18.67 9.13
C VAL A 19 -1.59 -18.89 10.46
N ARG A 20 -0.96 -18.58 11.59
CA ARG A 20 -1.60 -18.65 12.90
C ARG A 20 -2.79 -17.71 13.01
N LEU A 21 -2.65 -16.45 12.54
CA LEU A 21 -3.73 -15.45 12.52
C LEU A 21 -4.95 -15.99 11.75
N VAL A 22 -4.73 -16.50 10.53
CA VAL A 22 -5.79 -17.05 9.67
C VAL A 22 -6.48 -18.23 10.36
N ASN A 23 -5.71 -19.20 10.86
CA ASN A 23 -6.25 -20.38 11.52
C ASN A 23 -7.11 -20.05 12.75
N GLU A 24 -6.66 -19.12 13.61
CA GLU A 24 -7.41 -18.71 14.79
C GLU A 24 -8.66 -17.91 14.43
N ALA A 25 -8.59 -17.05 13.40
CA ALA A 25 -9.77 -16.32 12.92
C ALA A 25 -10.82 -17.29 12.33
N GLU A 26 -10.41 -18.21 11.48
CA GLU A 26 -11.33 -19.20 10.87
C GLU A 26 -11.95 -20.15 11.91
N LYS A 27 -11.17 -20.54 12.93
CA LYS A 27 -11.67 -21.37 14.04
C LYS A 27 -12.76 -20.66 14.84
N GLN A 28 -12.65 -19.34 15.02
CA GLN A 28 -13.58 -18.58 15.85
C GLN A 28 -14.80 -18.08 15.06
N PHE A 29 -14.59 -17.63 13.81
CA PHE A 29 -15.61 -16.92 13.04
C PHE A 29 -16.06 -17.64 11.77
N GLY A 30 -15.42 -18.75 11.42
CA GLY A 30 -15.62 -19.42 10.13
C GLY A 30 -14.75 -18.85 9.01
N PRO A 31 -15.02 -19.26 7.77
CA PRO A 31 -14.18 -18.88 6.61
C PRO A 31 -14.03 -17.39 6.43
N ILE A 32 -12.82 -16.94 6.09
CA ILE A 32 -12.53 -15.52 5.84
C ILE A 32 -13.07 -15.13 4.47
N ASP A 33 -13.98 -14.16 4.42
CA ASP A 33 -14.52 -13.62 3.15
C ASP A 33 -13.68 -12.47 2.61
N VAL A 34 -13.14 -11.62 3.49
CA VAL A 34 -12.27 -10.49 3.14
C VAL A 34 -11.01 -10.52 3.99
N PHE A 35 -9.84 -10.48 3.36
CA PHE A 35 -8.56 -10.32 4.05
C PHE A 35 -7.95 -8.96 3.71
N CYS A 36 -7.82 -8.08 4.73
CA CYS A 36 -7.23 -6.75 4.58
C CYS A 36 -5.75 -6.77 4.98
N SER A 37 -4.85 -6.75 4.00
CA SER A 37 -3.41 -6.58 4.23
C SER A 37 -3.08 -5.10 4.32
N ASN A 38 -3.08 -4.55 5.55
CA ASN A 38 -2.92 -3.11 5.78
C ASN A 38 -1.57 -2.70 6.38
N ALA A 39 -0.88 -3.59 7.07
CA ALA A 39 0.40 -3.28 7.70
C ALA A 39 1.45 -2.83 6.67
N GLY A 40 2.22 -1.81 7.00
CA GLY A 40 3.25 -1.28 6.13
C GLY A 40 4.26 -0.43 6.90
N VAL A 41 5.42 -0.20 6.28
CA VAL A 41 6.46 0.69 6.78
C VAL A 41 6.91 1.63 5.66
N ALA A 42 7.32 2.84 6.03
CA ALA A 42 7.79 3.87 5.11
C ALA A 42 9.12 4.43 5.63
N ASP A 43 10.23 3.83 5.20
CA ASP A 43 11.55 4.36 5.48
C ASP A 43 11.91 5.39 4.40
N GLN A 44 12.53 6.50 4.81
CA GLN A 44 13.01 7.55 3.91
C GLN A 44 14.47 7.30 3.52
N ASP A 45 14.87 7.90 2.40
CA ASP A 45 16.27 7.95 2.00
C ASP A 45 17.05 8.81 3.01
N GLU A 46 18.35 8.53 3.19
CA GLU A 46 19.21 9.29 4.09
C GLU A 46 19.31 10.77 3.67
N PRO A 47 19.70 11.68 4.59
CA PRO A 47 19.77 13.12 4.32
C PRO A 47 20.74 13.53 3.20
N ASP A 48 21.64 12.65 2.75
CA ASP A 48 22.51 12.88 1.60
C ASP A 48 21.74 13.00 0.27
N GLY A 49 20.46 12.62 0.29
CA GLY A 49 19.53 12.75 -0.83
C GLY A 49 19.79 11.81 -1.99
N THR A 50 20.58 10.74 -1.80
CA THR A 50 20.73 9.70 -2.82
C THR A 50 19.66 8.62 -2.69
N ALA A 51 19.06 8.21 -3.82
CA ALA A 51 18.04 7.18 -3.85
C ALA A 51 18.55 5.77 -3.47
N ALA A 52 19.85 5.61 -3.27
CA ALA A 52 20.50 4.37 -2.88
C ALA A 52 21.07 4.38 -1.45
N SER A 53 20.79 5.44 -0.68
CA SER A 53 21.39 5.64 0.66
C SER A 53 20.72 4.79 1.76
N CYS A 54 19.47 4.39 1.58
CA CYS A 54 18.77 3.56 2.54
C CYS A 54 19.53 2.23 2.78
N SER A 55 19.69 1.83 4.04
CA SER A 55 20.45 0.64 4.42
C SER A 55 19.84 -0.66 3.85
N ASN A 56 20.68 -1.70 3.68
CA ASN A 56 20.18 -3.02 3.27
C ASN A 56 19.18 -3.58 4.28
N GLU A 57 19.34 -3.31 5.57
CA GLU A 57 18.42 -3.73 6.62
C GLU A 57 17.02 -3.11 6.40
N ASN A 58 16.95 -1.82 6.15
CA ASN A 58 15.69 -1.12 5.86
C ASN A 58 15.07 -1.59 4.55
N TRP A 59 15.87 -1.84 3.50
CA TRP A 59 15.40 -2.43 2.25
C TRP A 59 14.75 -3.81 2.48
N LEU A 60 15.41 -4.69 3.23
CA LEU A 60 14.90 -6.03 3.53
C LEU A 60 13.65 -5.97 4.41
N LYS A 61 13.64 -5.13 5.44
CA LYS A 61 12.48 -4.90 6.29
C LYS A 61 11.28 -4.38 5.48
N ALA A 62 11.48 -3.36 4.63
CA ALA A 62 10.44 -2.84 3.76
C ALA A 62 9.91 -3.93 2.81
N TRP A 63 10.78 -4.76 2.24
CA TRP A 63 10.39 -5.88 1.38
C TRP A 63 9.55 -6.92 2.13
N GLN A 64 9.98 -7.33 3.31
CA GLN A 64 9.26 -8.32 4.12
C GLN A 64 7.86 -7.84 4.51
N ILE A 65 7.74 -6.57 4.92
CA ILE A 65 6.47 -6.04 5.41
C ILE A 65 5.57 -5.57 4.26
N ASN A 66 6.10 -4.79 3.29
CA ASN A 66 5.28 -4.18 2.26
C ASN A 66 4.98 -5.13 1.08
N VAL A 67 5.72 -6.25 0.94
CA VAL A 67 5.54 -7.19 -0.19
C VAL A 67 5.25 -8.60 0.31
N MET A 68 6.16 -9.20 1.10
CA MET A 68 6.03 -10.60 1.49
C MET A 68 4.81 -10.85 2.39
N ALA A 69 4.42 -9.89 3.23
CA ALA A 69 3.21 -10.01 4.02
C ALA A 69 1.95 -10.23 3.16
N HIS A 70 1.83 -9.55 2.01
CA HIS A 70 0.74 -9.79 1.06
C HIS A 70 0.81 -11.20 0.46
N VAL A 71 2.02 -11.68 0.17
CA VAL A 71 2.24 -13.06 -0.35
C VAL A 71 1.85 -14.10 0.69
N TYR A 72 2.26 -13.91 1.96
CA TYR A 72 1.93 -14.81 3.06
C TYR A 72 0.42 -14.86 3.32
N ALA A 73 -0.23 -13.69 3.32
CA ALA A 73 -1.68 -13.59 3.46
C ALA A 73 -2.40 -14.35 2.34
N ALA A 74 -2.03 -14.10 1.09
CA ALA A 74 -2.62 -14.79 -0.06
C ALA A 74 -2.44 -16.32 0.05
N ARG A 75 -1.24 -16.81 0.36
CA ARG A 75 -0.99 -18.25 0.55
C ARG A 75 -1.87 -18.87 1.63
N ALA A 76 -2.12 -18.13 2.72
CA ALA A 76 -2.88 -18.65 3.83
C ALA A 76 -4.39 -18.73 3.52
N VAL A 77 -4.96 -17.77 2.77
CA VAL A 77 -6.42 -17.71 2.58
C VAL A 77 -6.90 -18.24 1.22
N LEU A 78 -6.09 -18.14 0.16
CA LEU A 78 -6.50 -18.55 -1.20
C LEU A 78 -7.01 -19.98 -1.31
N PRO A 79 -6.42 -21.01 -0.68
CA PRO A 79 -6.93 -22.38 -0.84
C PRO A 79 -8.40 -22.50 -0.38
N GLY A 80 -8.75 -21.90 0.75
CA GLY A 80 -10.12 -21.88 1.26
C GLY A 80 -11.06 -21.05 0.39
N MET A 81 -10.61 -19.86 -0.05
CA MET A 81 -11.39 -18.98 -0.91
C MET A 81 -11.68 -19.61 -2.28
N ILE A 82 -10.67 -20.20 -2.94
CA ILE A 82 -10.82 -20.89 -4.24
C ILE A 82 -11.78 -22.07 -4.13
N ALA A 83 -11.65 -22.89 -3.06
CA ALA A 83 -12.53 -24.04 -2.85
C ALA A 83 -14.02 -23.62 -2.74
N ARG A 84 -14.29 -22.44 -2.20
CA ARG A 84 -15.63 -21.86 -2.10
C ARG A 84 -16.05 -21.04 -3.32
N LYS A 85 -15.11 -20.73 -4.22
CA LYS A 85 -15.27 -19.79 -5.33
C LYS A 85 -15.71 -18.39 -4.85
N GLN A 86 -15.23 -17.99 -3.70
CA GLN A 86 -15.58 -16.72 -3.06
C GLN A 86 -14.46 -16.26 -2.13
N GLY A 87 -13.98 -15.06 -2.35
CA GLY A 87 -13.00 -14.41 -1.47
C GLY A 87 -12.59 -13.04 -2.00
N TYR A 88 -12.13 -12.21 -1.08
CA TYR A 88 -11.68 -10.85 -1.39
C TYR A 88 -10.34 -10.54 -0.71
N LEU A 89 -9.37 -10.09 -1.49
CA LEU A 89 -8.07 -9.63 -1.01
C LEU A 89 -7.99 -8.11 -1.18
N LEU A 90 -7.91 -7.37 -0.09
CA LEU A 90 -7.71 -5.93 -0.07
C LEU A 90 -6.28 -5.61 0.40
N ASN A 91 -5.50 -4.94 -0.45
CA ASN A 91 -4.12 -4.57 -0.14
C ASN A 91 -3.99 -3.05 0.00
N THR A 92 -3.56 -2.57 1.17
CA THR A 92 -3.20 -1.16 1.36
C THR A 92 -1.81 -0.91 0.78
N VAL A 93 -1.80 -0.26 -0.38
CA VAL A 93 -0.55 0.05 -1.09
C VAL A 93 -0.17 1.52 -0.85
N SER A 94 -0.24 2.36 -1.84
CA SER A 94 0.01 3.81 -1.84
C SER A 94 0.02 4.34 -3.26
N ALA A 95 -0.26 5.61 -3.46
CA ALA A 95 0.04 6.33 -4.69
C ALA A 95 1.55 6.27 -5.06
N ALA A 96 2.43 6.08 -4.07
CA ALA A 96 3.86 5.84 -4.29
C ALA A 96 4.13 4.59 -5.13
N GLY A 97 3.26 3.58 -5.09
CA GLY A 97 3.34 2.38 -5.93
C GLY A 97 2.92 2.60 -7.38
N LEU A 98 2.29 3.73 -7.69
CA LEU A 98 1.86 4.12 -9.03
C LEU A 98 2.75 5.23 -9.62
N LEU A 99 3.12 6.21 -8.78
CA LEU A 99 3.72 7.47 -9.20
C LEU A 99 5.19 7.61 -8.80
N ASN A 100 5.65 6.85 -7.81
CA ASN A 100 6.87 7.07 -7.05
C ASN A 100 6.72 8.18 -5.98
N GLN A 101 7.53 8.10 -4.92
CA GLN A 101 7.60 9.12 -3.88
C GLN A 101 9.02 9.65 -3.77
N ILE A 102 9.16 10.97 -3.80
CA ILE A 102 10.44 11.67 -3.66
C ILE A 102 11.00 11.39 -2.26
N GLY A 103 12.27 10.97 -2.18
CA GLY A 103 12.97 10.74 -0.92
C GLY A 103 12.61 9.44 -0.21
N ALA A 104 11.99 8.46 -0.89
CA ALA A 104 11.61 7.18 -0.32
C ALA A 104 11.71 6.06 -1.35
N ALA A 105 12.93 5.76 -1.81
CA ALA A 105 13.17 4.80 -2.89
C ALA A 105 12.76 3.38 -2.53
N SER A 106 13.13 2.89 -1.33
CA SER A 106 12.76 1.55 -0.84
C SER A 106 11.25 1.39 -0.71
N TYR A 107 10.58 2.39 -0.15
CA TYR A 107 9.12 2.43 -0.02
C TYR A 107 8.44 2.37 -1.39
N SER A 108 8.80 3.28 -2.29
CA SER A 108 8.23 3.33 -3.64
C SER A 108 8.41 2.03 -4.40
N THR A 109 9.60 1.43 -4.34
CA THR A 109 9.91 0.16 -5.00
C THR A 109 9.05 -0.97 -4.46
N THR A 110 8.93 -1.08 -3.13
CA THR A 110 8.12 -2.13 -2.49
C THR A 110 6.63 -1.95 -2.77
N LYS A 111 6.14 -0.71 -2.82
CA LYS A 111 4.74 -0.43 -3.16
C LYS A 111 4.42 -0.71 -4.64
N HIS A 112 5.34 -0.48 -5.58
CA HIS A 112 5.20 -0.95 -6.98
C HIS A 112 5.15 -2.48 -7.05
N ALA A 113 6.03 -3.17 -6.31
CA ALA A 113 6.04 -4.64 -6.27
C ALA A 113 4.73 -5.21 -5.71
N ALA A 114 4.15 -4.59 -4.69
CA ALA A 114 2.87 -5.00 -4.11
C ALA A 114 1.71 -4.86 -5.11
N ILE A 115 1.69 -3.81 -5.95
CA ILE A 115 0.71 -3.68 -7.05
C ILE A 115 0.88 -4.81 -8.05
N GLY A 116 2.11 -5.06 -8.51
CA GLY A 116 2.36 -6.14 -9.48
C GLY A 116 1.94 -7.51 -8.96
N PHE A 117 2.12 -7.77 -7.66
CA PHE A 117 1.61 -9.00 -7.04
C PHE A 117 0.08 -9.04 -6.99
N ALA A 118 -0.58 -7.94 -6.64
CA ALA A 118 -2.04 -7.85 -6.63
C ALA A 118 -2.64 -8.02 -8.04
N GLU A 119 -2.02 -7.46 -9.07
CA GLU A 119 -2.39 -7.68 -10.48
C GLU A 119 -2.27 -9.16 -10.86
N ALA A 120 -1.16 -9.81 -10.47
CA ALA A 120 -0.96 -11.25 -10.71
C ALA A 120 -2.06 -12.10 -10.05
N LEU A 121 -2.47 -11.76 -8.81
CA LEU A 121 -3.58 -12.44 -8.13
C LEU A 121 -4.91 -12.24 -8.86
N ALA A 122 -5.23 -11.02 -9.26
CA ALA A 122 -6.47 -10.69 -9.97
C ALA A 122 -6.55 -11.40 -11.33
N ILE A 123 -5.45 -11.42 -12.08
CA ILE A 123 -5.36 -12.07 -13.39
C ILE A 123 -5.47 -13.59 -13.24
N THR A 124 -4.80 -14.18 -12.24
CA THR A 124 -4.73 -15.64 -12.11
C THR A 124 -6.00 -16.23 -11.52
N HIS A 125 -6.64 -15.56 -10.56
CA HIS A 125 -7.70 -16.12 -9.73
C HIS A 125 -9.07 -15.44 -9.91
N GLY A 126 -9.20 -14.50 -10.85
CA GLY A 126 -10.49 -13.85 -11.12
C GLY A 126 -11.58 -14.86 -11.49
N ASP A 127 -11.27 -15.82 -12.33
CA ASP A 127 -12.20 -16.89 -12.75
C ASP A 127 -12.45 -17.94 -11.64
N ASP A 128 -11.62 -17.96 -10.60
CA ASP A 128 -11.81 -18.76 -9.40
C ASP A 128 -12.77 -18.12 -8.39
N GLY A 129 -13.34 -16.95 -8.70
CA GLY A 129 -14.24 -16.19 -7.84
C GLY A 129 -13.50 -15.33 -6.80
N ILE A 130 -12.22 -15.03 -7.03
CA ILE A 130 -11.41 -14.18 -6.13
C ILE A 130 -11.40 -12.74 -6.63
N LYS A 131 -11.81 -11.83 -5.76
CA LYS A 131 -11.72 -10.38 -5.99
C LYS A 131 -10.45 -9.84 -5.35
N VAL A 132 -9.86 -8.85 -5.99
CA VAL A 132 -8.64 -8.20 -5.48
C VAL A 132 -8.77 -6.69 -5.65
N SER A 133 -8.49 -5.94 -4.58
CA SER A 133 -8.37 -4.48 -4.65
C SER A 133 -7.05 -4.01 -4.06
N VAL A 134 -6.54 -2.93 -4.63
CA VAL A 134 -5.45 -2.14 -4.05
C VAL A 134 -5.95 -0.74 -3.73
N VAL A 135 -5.78 -0.29 -2.50
CA VAL A 135 -6.05 1.09 -2.12
C VAL A 135 -4.75 1.90 -2.16
N CYS A 136 -4.76 3.00 -2.90
CA CYS A 136 -3.56 3.77 -3.21
C CYS A 136 -3.73 5.26 -2.79
N PRO A 137 -3.75 5.55 -1.48
CA PRO A 137 -3.81 6.92 -0.98
C PRO A 137 -2.49 7.66 -1.19
N GLN A 138 -2.54 9.00 -1.21
CA GLN A 138 -1.43 9.90 -0.95
C GLN A 138 -1.31 10.15 0.56
N ALA A 139 -1.17 11.42 1.01
CA ALA A 139 -1.06 11.73 2.42
C ALA A 139 -2.37 11.45 3.18
N VAL A 140 -2.24 10.74 4.31
CA VAL A 140 -3.34 10.47 5.25
C VAL A 140 -2.87 10.85 6.64
N ALA A 141 -3.71 11.48 7.45
CA ALA A 141 -3.42 11.96 8.80
C ALA A 141 -3.23 10.78 9.77
N THR A 142 -2.07 10.13 9.70
CA THR A 142 -1.68 8.98 10.52
C THR A 142 -0.26 9.18 11.06
N GLN A 143 0.17 8.32 11.98
CA GLN A 143 1.54 8.32 12.52
C GLN A 143 2.62 8.04 11.46
N MET A 144 2.25 7.56 10.27
CA MET A 144 3.17 7.32 9.15
C MET A 144 3.48 8.61 8.38
N LEU A 145 2.66 9.66 8.53
CA LEU A 145 2.90 10.94 7.89
C LEU A 145 4.09 11.63 8.57
N PRO A 146 5.14 12.04 7.82
CA PRO A 146 6.22 12.84 8.39
C PRO A 146 5.71 14.13 9.04
N ASP A 147 6.43 14.65 10.04
CA ASP A 147 6.13 15.89 10.74
C ASP A 147 6.33 17.15 9.85
N PHE A 148 5.62 17.19 8.72
CA PHE A 148 5.49 18.36 7.87
C PHE A 148 4.08 18.91 8.00
N ASP A 149 3.92 20.19 8.27
CA ASP A 149 2.60 20.84 8.40
C ASP A 149 1.71 20.67 7.15
N ASP A 150 2.33 20.50 5.97
CA ASP A 150 1.65 20.35 4.67
C ASP A 150 1.74 18.94 4.07
N GLY A 151 2.31 17.97 4.80
CA GLY A 151 2.51 16.61 4.33
C GLY A 151 3.61 16.45 3.25
N GLY A 152 4.38 17.50 2.95
CA GLY A 152 5.46 17.47 1.96
C GLY A 152 4.99 17.12 0.54
N PRO A 153 5.82 16.47 -0.28
CA PRO A 153 5.45 16.12 -1.66
C PRO A 153 4.20 15.24 -1.80
N GLN A 154 3.86 14.44 -0.79
CA GLN A 154 2.67 13.60 -0.78
C GLN A 154 1.40 14.36 -0.37
N GLY A 155 1.55 15.52 0.28
CA GLY A 155 0.43 16.36 0.72
C GLY A 155 -0.09 17.37 -0.32
N LEU A 156 0.49 17.40 -1.53
CA LEU A 156 0.15 18.38 -2.57
C LEU A 156 -1.33 18.42 -2.97
N ASP A 157 -2.04 17.31 -2.84
CA ASP A 157 -3.47 17.20 -3.14
C ASP A 157 -4.35 17.21 -1.87
N GLY A 158 -3.76 17.59 -0.74
CA GLY A 158 -4.39 17.58 0.58
C GLY A 158 -4.04 16.33 1.40
N ILE A 159 -4.35 16.43 2.68
CA ILE A 159 -4.20 15.32 3.65
C ILE A 159 -5.61 14.85 3.99
N LEU A 160 -5.91 13.57 3.69
CA LEU A 160 -7.20 12.97 4.02
C LEU A 160 -7.23 12.47 5.46
N ALA A 161 -8.41 12.48 6.09
CA ALA A 161 -8.62 11.74 7.32
C ALA A 161 -8.65 10.23 7.05
N PRO A 162 -8.26 9.38 8.02
CA PRO A 162 -8.38 7.92 7.87
C PRO A 162 -9.80 7.46 7.53
N GLU A 163 -10.81 8.15 8.03
CA GLU A 163 -12.24 7.90 7.79
C GLU A 163 -12.61 8.10 6.31
N ASP A 164 -12.09 9.16 5.66
CA ASP A 164 -12.35 9.42 4.23
C ASP A 164 -11.76 8.32 3.34
N VAL A 165 -10.59 7.79 3.76
CA VAL A 165 -9.96 6.64 3.07
C VAL A 165 -10.79 5.37 3.30
N ALA A 166 -11.30 5.14 4.51
CA ALA A 166 -12.15 4.00 4.82
C ALA A 166 -13.46 4.03 4.01
N ASP A 167 -14.09 5.19 3.88
CA ASP A 167 -15.30 5.36 3.05
C ASP A 167 -15.01 5.06 1.57
N SER A 168 -13.87 5.53 1.07
CA SER A 168 -13.42 5.20 -0.30
C SER A 168 -13.19 3.70 -0.49
N ILE A 169 -12.65 3.01 0.53
CA ILE A 169 -12.46 1.55 0.51
C ILE A 169 -13.82 0.85 0.46
N VAL A 170 -14.76 1.21 1.32
CA VAL A 170 -16.11 0.60 1.38
C VAL A 170 -16.82 0.75 0.03
N ALA A 171 -16.77 1.94 -0.57
CA ALA A 171 -17.33 2.17 -1.89
C ALA A 171 -16.65 1.30 -2.97
N GLY A 172 -15.31 1.27 -2.99
CA GLY A 172 -14.55 0.49 -3.96
C GLY A 172 -14.77 -1.03 -3.83
N LEU A 173 -14.91 -1.54 -2.60
CA LEU A 173 -15.26 -2.95 -2.36
C LEU A 173 -16.67 -3.28 -2.84
N ALA A 174 -17.64 -2.37 -2.66
CA ALA A 174 -19.01 -2.56 -3.16
C ALA A 174 -19.08 -2.61 -4.69
N GLU A 175 -18.20 -1.85 -5.37
CA GLU A 175 -18.06 -1.84 -6.82
C GLU A 175 -17.13 -2.94 -7.36
N GLU A 176 -16.47 -3.70 -6.48
CA GLU A 176 -15.42 -4.67 -6.82
C GLU A 176 -14.28 -4.06 -7.66
N SER A 177 -13.99 -2.77 -7.45
CA SER A 177 -12.97 -2.04 -8.19
C SER A 177 -11.57 -2.52 -7.81
N PHE A 178 -10.73 -2.88 -8.80
CA PHE A 178 -9.34 -3.29 -8.52
C PHE A 178 -8.52 -2.13 -7.93
N LEU A 179 -8.64 -0.91 -8.50
CA LEU A 179 -7.86 0.25 -8.09
C LEU A 179 -8.74 1.28 -7.38
N ILE A 180 -8.52 1.44 -6.08
CA ILE A 180 -9.22 2.41 -5.23
C ILE A 180 -8.29 3.60 -5.00
N LEU A 181 -8.72 4.78 -5.44
CA LEU A 181 -7.95 6.03 -5.40
C LEU A 181 -8.66 7.08 -4.52
N PRO A 182 -8.39 7.11 -3.20
CA PRO A 182 -9.00 8.12 -2.33
C PRO A 182 -8.70 9.56 -2.75
N HIS A 183 -7.50 9.80 -3.31
CA HIS A 183 -7.14 11.08 -3.92
C HIS A 183 -7.39 11.02 -5.44
N GLU A 184 -8.47 11.61 -5.91
CA GLU A 184 -8.93 11.53 -7.30
C GLU A 184 -7.88 11.93 -8.35
N ARG A 185 -7.00 12.91 -8.00
CA ARG A 185 -5.95 13.40 -8.92
C ARG A 185 -4.88 12.36 -9.26
N VAL A 186 -4.73 11.32 -8.46
CA VAL A 186 -3.79 10.23 -8.73
C VAL A 186 -4.06 9.58 -10.09
N SER A 187 -5.33 9.40 -10.46
CA SER A 187 -5.73 8.90 -11.78
C SER A 187 -5.16 9.73 -12.93
N LEU A 188 -5.29 11.05 -12.83
CA LEU A 188 -4.73 11.98 -13.83
C LEU A 188 -3.20 11.91 -13.89
N TYR A 189 -2.54 11.76 -12.73
CA TYR A 189 -1.08 11.65 -12.70
C TYR A 189 -0.59 10.34 -13.33
N MET A 190 -1.28 9.24 -13.12
CA MET A 190 -1.00 7.97 -13.79
C MET A 190 -1.10 8.11 -15.32
N GLN A 191 -2.17 8.74 -15.82
CA GLN A 191 -2.35 8.98 -17.25
C GLN A 191 -1.20 9.83 -17.81
N ARG A 192 -0.80 10.90 -17.13
CA ARG A 192 0.34 11.74 -17.53
C ARG A 192 1.66 10.97 -17.54
N LYS A 193 1.88 10.13 -16.53
CA LYS A 193 3.07 9.28 -16.45
C LYS A 193 3.11 8.29 -17.61
N ALA A 194 2.00 7.62 -17.91
CA ALA A 194 1.92 6.62 -18.97
C ALA A 194 2.03 7.23 -20.38
N SER A 195 1.50 8.46 -20.59
CA SER A 195 1.50 9.11 -21.90
C SER A 195 2.86 9.63 -22.33
N ASP A 196 3.70 10.08 -21.38
CA ASP A 196 5.05 10.62 -21.68
C ASP A 196 5.94 10.48 -20.42
N TYR A 197 6.66 9.37 -20.36
CA TYR A 197 7.48 8.99 -19.20
C TYR A 197 8.63 9.96 -18.96
N ASP A 198 9.30 10.43 -20.02
CA ASP A 198 10.44 11.36 -19.90
C ASP A 198 9.97 12.73 -19.42
N ARG A 199 8.86 13.22 -19.93
CA ARG A 199 8.23 14.46 -19.46
C ARG A 199 7.81 14.34 -17.99
N TRP A 200 7.25 13.19 -17.59
CA TRP A 200 6.90 12.91 -16.20
C TRP A 200 8.13 12.94 -15.29
N LEU A 201 9.19 12.22 -15.62
CA LEU A 201 10.43 12.20 -14.84
C LEU A 201 11.06 13.58 -14.73
N ASN A 202 11.06 14.37 -15.81
CA ASN A 202 11.52 15.76 -15.78
C ASN A 202 10.65 16.64 -14.86
N GLY A 203 9.34 16.39 -14.80
CA GLY A 203 8.43 17.04 -13.86
C GLY A 203 8.75 16.70 -12.42
N MET A 204 8.93 15.42 -12.12
CA MET A 204 9.28 14.92 -10.77
C MET A 204 10.66 15.44 -10.30
N ARG A 205 11.63 15.60 -11.21
CA ARG A 205 12.93 16.22 -10.89
C ARG A 205 12.78 17.67 -10.46
N ARG A 206 11.96 18.46 -11.18
CA ARG A 206 11.65 19.85 -10.78
C ARG A 206 10.95 19.91 -9.44
N LEU A 207 9.96 19.04 -9.24
CA LEU A 207 9.24 18.93 -7.96
C LEU A 207 10.22 18.58 -6.82
N ARG A 208 11.10 17.59 -7.01
CA ARG A 208 12.14 17.25 -6.02
C ARG A 208 12.99 18.48 -5.67
N SER A 209 13.42 19.26 -6.66
CA SER A 209 14.23 20.44 -6.43
C SER A 209 13.51 21.51 -5.60
N SER A 210 12.19 21.64 -5.71
CA SER A 210 11.42 22.61 -4.90
C SER A 210 11.35 22.25 -3.41
N PHE A 211 11.45 20.97 -3.05
CA PHE A 211 11.44 20.52 -1.66
C PHE A 211 12.85 20.42 -1.04
N ILE A 212 13.88 20.17 -1.83
CA ILE A 212 15.26 19.98 -1.32
C ILE A 212 16.06 21.28 -1.35
N SER A 213 15.62 22.31 -2.09
CA SER A 213 16.34 23.57 -2.28
C SER A 213 16.27 24.54 -1.08
N THR A 214 15.67 24.16 0.04
CA THR A 214 15.74 24.95 1.29
C THR A 214 16.64 24.22 2.28
N PRO A 215 17.94 24.53 2.36
CA PRO A 215 18.72 24.05 3.48
C PRO A 215 18.09 24.61 4.77
N PRO A 216 17.98 23.83 5.85
CA PRO A 216 17.52 24.34 7.12
C PRO A 216 18.44 25.49 7.52
N GLY A 217 17.86 26.63 7.81
CA GLY A 217 18.43 27.95 8.00
C GLY A 217 19.89 28.02 8.40
N LYS A 218 20.63 28.84 7.63
CA LYS A 218 21.79 29.56 8.17
C LYS A 218 21.33 30.70 9.06
#